data_680d296ec9b142d0077afb87ad0be051
#
_entry.id   680d296ec9b142d0077afb87ad0be051
#
_cell.length_a   1.000
_cell.length_b   1.000
_cell.length_c   1.000
_cell.angle_alpha   90.00
_cell.angle_beta   90.00
_cell.angle_gamma   90.00
#
_symmetry.space_group_name_H-M   'P 1'
#
loop_
_entity.id
_entity.type
_entity.pdbx_description
1 polymer ?
#
loop_
_entity_poly.entity_id
_entity_poly.type
_entity_poly.pdbx_seq_one_letter_code
_entity_poly.pdbx_strand_id
1 'polypeptide(L)' 'MELTKEEMRLVITALNKLKKGWEGVNEEFAEDTKVLIYKFENYLNRPVNNGN' A
#
# COMPACT_ATOMS: atom_id res chain seq x y z
N MET A 1 7.25 -11.89 8.86
CA MET A 1 7.39 -10.62 9.55
C MET A 1 6.09 -9.87 9.55
N GLU A 2 5.69 -9.40 10.70
CA GLU A 2 4.44 -8.68 10.79
C GLU A 2 4.67 -7.21 10.99
N LEU A 3 3.83 -6.42 10.37
CA LEU A 3 3.91 -4.97 10.51
C LEU A 3 2.78 -4.47 11.38
N THR A 4 3.07 -3.48 12.19
CA THR A 4 2.02 -2.81 12.92
C THR A 4 1.20 -1.95 11.97
N LYS A 5 0.04 -1.49 12.43
CA LYS A 5 -0.77 -0.62 11.61
C LYS A 5 -0.04 0.66 11.26
N GLU A 6 0.70 1.18 12.21
CA GLU A 6 1.46 2.40 11.96
C GLU A 6 2.53 2.17 10.91
N GLU A 7 3.20 1.03 10.99
CA GLU A 7 4.21 0.71 10.00
C GLU A 7 3.59 0.54 8.62
N MET A 8 2.41 -0.06 8.55
CA MET A 8 1.73 -0.20 7.27
C MET A 8 1.32 1.14 6.69
N ARG A 9 0.86 2.05 7.54
CA ARG A 9 0.54 3.40 7.05
C ARG A 9 1.77 4.10 6.51
N LEU A 10 2.89 3.90 7.17
CA LEU A 10 4.14 4.48 6.71
C LEU A 10 4.51 3.92 5.34
N VAL A 11 4.37 2.61 5.18
CA VAL A 11 4.65 1.98 3.90
C VAL A 11 3.72 2.52 2.82
N ILE A 12 2.43 2.65 3.13
CA ILE A 12 1.48 3.17 2.16
C ILE A 12 1.85 4.59 1.75
N THR A 13 2.26 5.40 2.71
CA THR A 13 2.67 6.77 2.41
C THR A 13 3.87 6.78 1.48
N ALA A 14 4.84 5.92 1.77
CA ALA A 14 6.03 5.82 0.93
C ALA A 14 5.69 5.33 -0.46
N LEU A 15 4.78 4.36 -0.55
CA LEU A 15 4.36 3.85 -1.85
C LEU A 15 3.63 4.90 -2.66
N ASN A 16 2.83 5.74 -2.00
CA ASN A 16 2.14 6.81 -2.71
C ASN A 16 3.13 7.81 -3.30
N LYS A 17 4.16 8.12 -2.56
CA LYS A 17 5.20 9.01 -3.07
C LYS A 17 5.94 8.36 -4.24
N LEU A 18 6.23 7.10 -4.11
CA LEU A 18 6.92 6.38 -5.16
C LEU A 18 6.07 6.33 -6.42
N LYS A 19 4.79 6.06 -6.25
CA LYS A 19 3.87 6.02 -7.38
C LYS A 19 3.85 7.35 -8.12
N LYS A 20 3.79 8.44 -7.38
CA LYS A 20 3.78 9.76 -8.00
C LYS A 20 5.06 10.01 -8.78
N GLY A 21 6.19 9.54 -8.25
CA GLY A 21 7.45 9.72 -8.94
C GLY A 21 7.52 8.94 -10.24
N TRP A 22 6.83 7.81 -10.32
CA TRP A 22 6.85 7.00 -11.53
C TRP A 22 5.81 7.41 -12.56
N GLU A 23 4.77 8.13 -12.15
CA GLU A 23 3.74 8.56 -13.09
C GLU A 23 4.35 9.47 -14.14
N GLY A 24 4.11 9.14 -15.40
CA GLY A 24 4.69 9.90 -16.49
C GLY A 24 6.11 9.50 -16.84
N VAL A 25 6.73 8.64 -16.03
CA VAL A 25 8.08 8.16 -16.30
C VAL A 25 8.05 6.67 -16.66
N ASN A 26 7.41 5.89 -15.81
CA ASN A 26 7.28 4.46 -16.04
C ASN A 26 5.91 4.04 -15.54
N GLU A 27 4.96 3.99 -16.47
CA GLU A 27 3.57 3.72 -16.11
C GLU A 27 3.38 2.32 -15.57
N GLU A 28 4.19 1.40 -16.01
CA GLU A 28 4.08 0.03 -15.53
C GLU A 28 4.44 -0.05 -14.04
N PHE A 29 5.51 0.63 -13.66
CA PHE A 29 5.89 0.68 -12.25
C PHE A 29 4.85 1.43 -11.43
N ALA A 30 4.29 2.50 -11.99
CA ALA A 30 3.25 3.25 -11.30
C ALA A 30 2.04 2.37 -11.05
N GLU A 31 1.67 1.56 -12.04
CA GLU A 31 0.53 0.68 -11.92
C GLU A 31 0.81 -0.43 -10.90
N ASP A 32 1.99 -1.02 -10.94
CA ASP A 32 2.36 -2.04 -9.98
C ASP A 32 2.36 -1.50 -8.56
N THR A 33 2.84 -0.28 -8.40
CA THR A 33 2.86 0.35 -7.09
C THR A 33 1.44 0.60 -6.60
N LYS A 34 0.56 1.00 -7.50
CA LYS A 34 -0.84 1.20 -7.17
C LYS A 34 -1.48 -0.09 -6.66
N VAL A 35 -1.17 -1.20 -7.30
CA VAL A 35 -1.69 -2.49 -6.87
C VAL A 35 -1.20 -2.82 -5.46
N LEU A 36 0.06 -2.55 -5.19
CA LEU A 36 0.60 -2.78 -3.85
C LEU A 36 -0.10 -1.91 -2.81
N ILE A 37 -0.33 -0.65 -3.15
CA ILE A 37 -1.04 0.24 -2.24
C ILE A 37 -2.41 -0.33 -1.90
N TYR A 38 -3.11 -0.81 -2.90
CA TYR A 38 -4.42 -1.42 -2.69
C TYR A 38 -4.34 -2.61 -1.75
N LYS A 39 -3.35 -3.45 -1.92
CA LYS A 39 -3.20 -4.63 -1.08
C LYS A 39 -2.95 -4.24 0.36
N PHE A 40 -2.09 -3.26 0.58
CA PHE A 40 -1.81 -2.80 1.94
C PHE A 40 -3.01 -2.12 2.56
N GLU A 41 -3.73 -1.32 1.79
CA GLU A 41 -4.91 -0.66 2.30
C GLU A 41 -6.00 -1.65 2.66
N ASN A 42 -6.19 -2.65 1.85
CA ASN A 42 -7.17 -3.69 2.15
C ASN A 42 -6.80 -4.43 3.41
N TYR A 43 -5.53 -4.73 3.57
CA TYR A 43 -5.07 -5.43 4.75
C TYR A 43 -5.24 -4.56 6.00
N LEU A 44 -4.95 -3.28 5.89
CA LEU A 44 -5.03 -2.36 7.02
C LEU A 44 -6.48 -2.15 7.44
N ASN A 45 -7.38 -2.06 6.48
CA ASN A 45 -8.80 -1.78 6.74
C ASN A 45 -9.64 -3.02 6.90
N ARG A 46 -9.02 -4.21 6.86
CA ARG A 46 -9.72 -5.44 7.00
C ARG A 46 -10.39 -5.49 8.35
N PRO A 47 -11.64 -5.83 8.44
CA PRO A 47 -12.30 -5.95 9.72
C PRO A 47 -11.65 -7.04 10.53
N VAL A 48 -11.44 -6.76 11.76
CA VAL A 48 -10.89 -7.77 12.62
C VAL A 48 -12.00 -8.69 12.96
N ASN A 49 -11.95 -9.77 12.42
CA ASN A 49 -12.95 -10.60 12.60
C ASN A 49 -12.66 -11.68 13.40
N ASN A 50 -12.79 -11.66 14.25
CA ASN A 50 -12.44 -12.54 14.83
C ASN A 50 -13.31 -13.40 15.15
N GLY A 51 -13.28 -13.52 14.85
CA GLY A 51 -13.95 -14.29 15.04
C GLY A 51 -14.78 -14.42 14.69
N ASN A 52 -14.70 -13.98 14.55
CA ASN A 52 -15.18 -13.91 14.15
C ASN A 52 -15.13 -14.17 13.82
#